data_994b4e96719d73af5d2c861f314fbd85
#
_entry.id   994b4e96719d73af5d2c861f314fbd85
#
_cell.length_a   1.000
_cell.length_b   1.000
_cell.length_c   1.000
_cell.angle_alpha   90.00
_cell.angle_beta   90.00
_cell.angle_gamma   90.00
#
_symmetry.space_group_name_H-M   'P 1'
#
loop_
_entity.id
_entity.type
_entity.pdbx_description
1 polymer ?
#
loop_
_entity_poly.entity_id
_entity_poly.type
_entity_poly.pdbx_seq_one_letter_code
_entity_poly.pdbx_strand_id
1 'polypeptide(L)'
;MNKNLWIITVSQIFSFTPAPVNVFLSGIIGSSLSPIKSLQTVPTSLMIVGVAVFSFFAAKIMSRIGKKAGFIYAAIFSSISVLLAAYAVWNENFYLFCLSCFFIGNGMSFTHQYRFAAAESVKKSFIPKALSIIMLATIFSALLGPNIANFNKDLINGHLFVGSYLSLAVLTFIPVIFLSFYNPNAEPVSAKEYNGRSYFELISQPRFLQAVTSAAF
;
A
#
# COMPACT_ATOMS: atom_id res chain seq x y z
N MET A 1 22.88 -12.57 3.91
CA MET A 1 21.60 -11.96 3.51
C MET A 1 21.60 -10.51 3.98
N ASN A 2 21.22 -9.55 3.14
CA ASN A 2 21.38 -8.13 3.45
C ASN A 2 20.32 -7.68 4.50
N LYS A 3 20.73 -6.94 5.52
CA LYS A 3 19.84 -6.37 6.58
C LYS A 3 18.69 -5.57 5.97
N ASN A 4 18.97 -4.82 4.91
CA ASN A 4 17.95 -4.01 4.21
C ASN A 4 16.82 -4.87 3.61
N LEU A 5 17.12 -6.04 3.04
CA LEU A 5 16.12 -6.93 2.50
C LEU A 5 15.13 -7.38 3.59
N TRP A 6 15.63 -7.75 4.78
CA TRP A 6 14.77 -8.15 5.89
C TRP A 6 13.91 -7.01 6.41
N ILE A 7 14.47 -5.81 6.53
CA ILE A 7 13.72 -4.61 6.95
C ILE A 7 12.56 -4.36 5.98
N ILE A 8 12.83 -4.39 4.68
CA ILE A 8 11.80 -4.18 3.65
C ILE A 8 10.76 -5.32 3.69
N THR A 9 11.20 -6.57 3.86
CA THR A 9 10.31 -7.74 3.91
C THR A 9 9.35 -7.66 5.10
N VAL A 10 9.85 -7.35 6.29
CA VAL A 10 8.99 -7.18 7.48
C VAL A 10 8.06 -5.99 7.30
N SER A 11 8.58 -4.88 6.78
CA SER A 11 7.75 -3.71 6.47
C SER A 11 6.66 -4.02 5.44
N GLN A 12 6.94 -4.88 4.44
CA GLN A 12 5.96 -5.32 3.44
C GLN A 12 4.77 -6.02 4.09
N ILE A 13 5.01 -6.91 5.07
CA ILE A 13 3.94 -7.64 5.76
C ILE A 13 2.93 -6.66 6.36
N PHE A 14 3.40 -5.68 7.10
CA PHE A 14 2.53 -4.74 7.79
C PHE A 14 1.97 -3.63 6.88
N SER A 15 2.78 -3.10 5.95
CA SER A 15 2.33 -2.04 5.03
C SER A 15 1.30 -2.52 4.02
N PHE A 16 1.30 -3.81 3.66
CA PHE A 16 0.33 -4.35 2.71
C PHE A 16 -0.98 -4.80 3.37
N THR A 17 -0.99 -4.97 4.70
CA THR A 17 -2.17 -5.46 5.46
C THR A 17 -3.46 -4.66 5.22
N PRO A 18 -3.45 -3.31 5.03
CA PRO A 18 -4.67 -2.56 4.74
C PRO A 18 -5.40 -3.00 3.47
N ALA A 19 -4.68 -3.48 2.47
CA ALA A 19 -5.26 -3.86 1.18
C ALA A 19 -6.29 -5.01 1.30
N PRO A 20 -5.91 -6.20 1.77
CA PRO A 20 -6.86 -7.32 1.90
C PRO A 20 -7.95 -7.05 2.93
N VAL A 21 -7.61 -6.34 4.02
CA VAL A 21 -8.62 -5.97 5.04
C VAL A 21 -9.66 -5.04 4.44
N ASN A 22 -9.23 -3.99 3.75
CA ASN A 22 -10.16 -3.03 3.18
C ASN A 22 -11.02 -3.66 2.08
N VAL A 23 -10.47 -4.53 1.23
CA VAL A 23 -11.26 -5.28 0.24
C VAL A 23 -12.33 -6.13 0.94
N PHE A 24 -11.98 -6.79 2.04
CA PHE A 24 -12.91 -7.64 2.79
C PHE A 24 -13.98 -6.82 3.54
N LEU A 25 -13.57 -5.79 4.28
CA LEU A 25 -14.48 -5.02 5.14
C LEU A 25 -15.26 -3.94 4.39
N SER A 26 -14.69 -3.33 3.34
CA SER A 26 -15.33 -2.21 2.66
C SER A 26 -16.63 -2.60 1.95
N GLY A 27 -16.76 -3.85 1.51
CA GLY A 27 -18.01 -4.37 0.98
C GLY A 27 -19.10 -4.50 2.06
N ILE A 28 -18.73 -5.01 3.24
CA ILE A 28 -19.66 -5.19 4.38
C ILE A 28 -20.08 -3.81 4.92
N ILE A 29 -19.10 -2.95 5.22
CA ILE A 29 -19.35 -1.60 5.76
C ILE A 29 -20.03 -0.73 4.70
N GLY A 30 -19.64 -0.85 3.44
CA GLY A 30 -20.30 -0.17 2.34
C GLY A 30 -21.77 -0.54 2.22
N SER A 31 -22.12 -1.81 2.42
CA SER A 31 -23.54 -2.25 2.40
C SER A 31 -24.35 -1.74 3.60
N SER A 32 -23.71 -1.55 4.76
CA SER A 32 -24.39 -1.04 5.97
C SER A 32 -24.52 0.47 6.00
N LEU A 33 -23.51 1.21 5.52
CA LEU A 33 -23.48 2.67 5.58
C LEU A 33 -23.99 3.36 4.31
N SER A 34 -24.10 2.64 3.19
CA SER A 34 -24.47 3.24 1.92
C SER A 34 -25.92 3.72 1.90
N PRO A 35 -26.17 4.97 1.49
CA PRO A 35 -27.53 5.48 1.37
C PRO A 35 -28.33 4.80 0.24
N ILE A 36 -27.64 4.20 -0.75
CA ILE A 36 -28.24 3.54 -1.92
C ILE A 36 -27.47 2.25 -2.20
N LYS A 37 -28.16 1.14 -2.45
CA LYS A 37 -27.56 -0.18 -2.71
C LYS A 37 -26.51 -0.19 -3.83
N SER A 38 -26.66 0.65 -4.85
CA SER A 38 -25.71 0.74 -5.96
C SER A 38 -24.35 1.33 -5.57
N LEU A 39 -24.24 2.02 -4.43
CA LEU A 39 -23.00 2.66 -3.98
C LEU A 39 -22.18 1.81 -3.01
N GLN A 40 -22.64 0.64 -2.61
CA GLN A 40 -22.01 -0.20 -1.58
C GLN A 40 -20.58 -0.63 -1.92
N THR A 41 -20.22 -0.73 -3.19
CA THR A 41 -18.87 -1.10 -3.67
C THR A 41 -17.95 0.10 -3.94
N VAL A 42 -18.48 1.32 -3.85
CA VAL A 42 -17.71 2.56 -4.11
C VAL A 42 -16.49 2.71 -3.21
N PRO A 43 -16.51 2.37 -1.91
CA PRO A 43 -15.31 2.46 -1.07
C PRO A 43 -14.16 1.62 -1.60
N THR A 44 -14.42 0.36 -2.00
CA THR A 44 -13.39 -0.52 -2.60
C THR A 44 -12.87 0.04 -3.91
N SER A 45 -13.75 0.53 -4.78
CA SER A 45 -13.38 1.12 -6.07
C SER A 45 -12.51 2.37 -5.89
N LEU A 46 -12.84 3.22 -4.92
CA LEU A 46 -12.06 4.42 -4.61
C LEU A 46 -10.67 4.10 -4.08
N MET A 47 -10.49 3.01 -3.33
CA MET A 47 -9.15 2.55 -2.96
C MET A 47 -8.31 2.22 -4.19
N ILE A 48 -8.88 1.51 -5.17
CA ILE A 48 -8.17 1.17 -6.43
C ILE A 48 -7.83 2.43 -7.23
N VAL A 49 -8.77 3.37 -7.34
CA VAL A 49 -8.53 4.69 -7.94
C VAL A 49 -7.41 5.43 -7.20
N GLY A 50 -7.42 5.38 -5.87
CA GLY A 50 -6.35 5.94 -5.03
C GLY A 50 -4.99 5.32 -5.35
N VAL A 51 -4.90 3.99 -5.48
CA VAL A 51 -3.65 3.31 -5.89
C VAL A 51 -3.17 3.85 -7.24
N ALA A 52 -4.05 3.96 -8.22
CA ALA A 52 -3.70 4.44 -9.56
C ALA A 52 -3.18 5.89 -9.52
N VAL A 53 -3.91 6.79 -8.88
CA VAL A 53 -3.55 8.21 -8.76
C VAL A 53 -2.22 8.37 -8.01
N PHE A 54 -2.10 7.76 -6.83
CA PHE A 54 -0.90 7.93 -6.00
C PHE A 54 0.32 7.18 -6.52
N SER A 55 0.18 6.18 -7.37
CA SER A 55 1.32 5.51 -8.02
C SER A 55 2.15 6.48 -8.87
N PHE A 56 1.51 7.42 -9.54
CA PHE A 56 2.19 8.47 -10.28
C PHE A 56 2.99 9.41 -9.36
N PHE A 57 2.39 9.79 -8.23
CA PHE A 57 3.04 10.67 -7.26
C PHE A 57 4.12 9.95 -6.43
N ALA A 58 3.94 8.67 -6.14
CA ALA A 58 4.89 7.89 -5.35
C ALA A 58 6.29 7.88 -5.96
N ALA A 59 6.40 7.61 -7.26
CA ALA A 59 7.69 7.65 -7.96
C ALA A 59 8.33 9.04 -7.91
N LYS A 60 7.54 10.10 -8.14
CA LYS A 60 8.02 11.48 -8.13
C LYS A 60 8.43 11.96 -6.72
N ILE A 61 7.69 11.58 -5.70
CA ILE A 61 8.03 11.89 -4.31
C ILE A 61 9.33 11.21 -3.94
N MET A 62 9.45 9.88 -4.19
CA MET A 62 10.65 9.12 -3.84
C MET A 62 11.90 9.56 -4.62
N SER A 63 11.77 10.07 -5.83
CA SER A 63 12.90 10.64 -6.57
C SER A 63 13.42 11.94 -5.95
N ARG A 64 12.56 12.70 -5.23
CA ARG A 64 12.94 13.97 -4.59
C ARG A 64 13.44 13.80 -3.16
N ILE A 65 12.73 13.04 -2.33
CA ILE A 65 13.03 12.90 -0.90
C ILE A 65 13.80 11.62 -0.56
N GLY A 66 14.03 10.77 -1.55
CA GLY A 66 14.67 9.46 -1.38
C GLY A 66 13.71 8.36 -0.91
N LYS A 67 14.11 7.10 -1.12
CA LYS A 67 13.25 5.93 -0.84
C LYS A 67 12.91 5.78 0.64
N LYS A 68 13.90 5.98 1.54
CA LYS A 68 13.68 5.86 2.98
C LYS A 68 12.60 6.81 3.47
N ALA A 69 12.76 8.09 3.18
CA ALA A 69 11.81 9.13 3.59
C ALA A 69 10.43 8.91 2.94
N GLY A 70 10.39 8.52 1.66
CA GLY A 70 9.17 8.20 0.95
C GLY A 70 8.39 7.03 1.57
N PHE A 71 9.07 5.98 1.97
CA PHE A 71 8.45 4.83 2.63
C PHE A 71 7.93 5.16 4.03
N ILE A 72 8.70 5.92 4.83
CA ILE A 72 8.26 6.38 6.16
C ILE A 72 7.03 7.28 6.03
N TYR A 73 7.07 8.25 5.11
CA TYR A 73 5.93 9.11 4.79
C TYR A 73 4.68 8.28 4.47
N ALA A 74 4.82 7.29 3.57
CA ALA A 74 3.71 6.46 3.17
C ALA A 74 3.13 5.63 4.33
N ALA A 75 3.97 5.10 5.20
CA ALA A 75 3.54 4.33 6.36
C ALA A 75 2.76 5.20 7.37
N ILE A 76 3.25 6.42 7.65
CA ILE A 76 2.55 7.39 8.52
C ILE A 76 1.22 7.80 7.89
N PHE A 77 1.23 8.16 6.60
CA PHE A 77 0.02 8.57 5.89
C PHE A 77 -1.01 7.44 5.82
N SER A 78 -0.56 6.19 5.60
CA SER A 78 -1.42 5.02 5.63
C SER A 78 -2.07 4.82 7.01
N SER A 79 -1.30 4.95 8.10
CA SER A 79 -1.84 4.85 9.45
C SER A 79 -2.91 5.92 9.73
N ILE A 80 -2.66 7.16 9.31
CA ILE A 80 -3.63 8.26 9.43
C ILE A 80 -4.88 7.96 8.61
N SER A 81 -4.74 7.44 7.39
CA SER A 81 -5.85 7.09 6.50
C SER A 81 -6.72 5.97 7.10
N VAL A 82 -6.09 4.99 7.74
CA VAL A 82 -6.77 3.89 8.43
C VAL A 82 -7.47 4.39 9.70
N LEU A 83 -6.87 5.31 10.45
CA LEU A 83 -7.54 5.98 11.59
C LEU A 83 -8.75 6.80 11.14
N LEU A 84 -8.64 7.48 9.99
CA LEU A 84 -9.76 8.20 9.39
C LEU A 84 -10.89 7.23 9.01
N ALA A 85 -10.56 6.02 8.54
CA ALA A 85 -11.55 4.99 8.27
C ALA A 85 -12.23 4.51 9.57
N ALA A 86 -11.48 4.29 10.65
CA ALA A 86 -12.03 3.97 11.97
C ALA A 86 -13.00 5.06 12.44
N TYR A 87 -12.63 6.32 12.32
CA TYR A 87 -13.45 7.46 12.68
C TYR A 87 -14.72 7.57 11.80
N ALA A 88 -14.59 7.29 10.50
CA ALA A 88 -15.71 7.29 9.58
C ALA A 88 -16.75 6.21 9.91
N VAL A 89 -16.26 5.00 10.27
CA VAL A 89 -17.13 3.89 10.71
C VAL A 89 -17.77 4.20 12.04
N TRP A 90 -17.04 4.79 12.99
CA TRP A 90 -17.57 5.22 14.27
C TRP A 90 -18.76 6.20 14.12
N ASN A 91 -18.63 7.17 13.21
CA ASN A 91 -19.68 8.17 12.94
C ASN A 91 -20.69 7.73 11.89
N GLU A 92 -20.67 6.48 11.46
CA GLU A 92 -21.55 5.93 10.41
C GLU A 92 -21.59 6.79 9.13
N ASN A 93 -20.46 7.45 8.79
CA ASN A 93 -20.37 8.37 7.68
C ASN A 93 -19.80 7.70 6.42
N PHE A 94 -20.68 7.35 5.49
CA PHE A 94 -20.33 6.71 4.24
C PHE A 94 -19.34 7.50 3.39
N TYR A 95 -19.53 8.81 3.25
CA TYR A 95 -18.68 9.64 2.38
C TYR A 95 -17.27 9.79 2.95
N LEU A 96 -17.16 9.93 4.26
CA LEU A 96 -15.86 9.99 4.93
C LEU A 96 -15.15 8.64 4.85
N PHE A 97 -15.88 7.53 4.92
CA PHE A 97 -15.35 6.19 4.72
C PHE A 97 -14.84 6.01 3.28
N CYS A 98 -15.55 6.47 2.28
CA CYS A 98 -15.12 6.50 0.89
C CYS A 98 -13.81 7.28 0.71
N LEU A 99 -13.70 8.45 1.31
CA LEU A 99 -12.50 9.29 1.27
C LEU A 99 -11.31 8.61 1.93
N SER A 100 -11.53 7.97 3.10
CA SER A 100 -10.47 7.23 3.78
C SER A 100 -9.96 6.04 2.96
N CYS A 101 -10.85 5.31 2.29
CA CYS A 101 -10.48 4.23 1.37
C CYS A 101 -9.62 4.74 0.20
N PHE A 102 -9.96 5.88 -0.38
CA PHE A 102 -9.13 6.52 -1.41
C PHE A 102 -7.72 6.80 -0.90
N PHE A 103 -7.58 7.32 0.32
CA PHE A 103 -6.27 7.60 0.92
C PHE A 103 -5.51 6.33 1.34
N ILE A 104 -6.18 5.26 1.72
CA ILE A 104 -5.54 3.95 1.95
C ILE A 104 -4.82 3.48 0.67
N GLY A 105 -5.36 3.80 -0.50
CA GLY A 105 -4.70 3.55 -1.79
C GLY A 105 -3.32 4.20 -1.93
N ASN A 106 -3.05 5.32 -1.26
CA ASN A 106 -1.71 5.94 -1.21
C ASN A 106 -0.69 4.97 -0.59
N GLY A 107 -0.97 4.43 0.59
CA GLY A 107 -0.07 3.48 1.25
C GLY A 107 0.26 2.29 0.37
N MET A 108 -0.74 1.74 -0.33
CA MET A 108 -0.55 0.62 -1.27
C MET A 108 0.38 1.00 -2.44
N SER A 109 0.23 2.18 -3.01
CA SER A 109 1.04 2.62 -4.16
C SER A 109 2.53 2.66 -3.82
N PHE A 110 2.89 3.13 -2.62
CA PHE A 110 4.27 3.09 -2.13
C PHE A 110 4.74 1.68 -1.78
N THR A 111 3.86 0.84 -1.23
CA THR A 111 4.18 -0.55 -0.88
C THR A 111 4.56 -1.36 -2.12
N HIS A 112 3.96 -1.09 -3.27
CA HIS A 112 4.37 -1.69 -4.54
C HIS A 112 5.81 -1.37 -4.93
N GLN A 113 6.41 -0.29 -4.45
CA GLN A 113 7.80 0.08 -4.70
C GLN A 113 8.80 -0.73 -3.87
N TYR A 114 8.36 -1.44 -2.83
CA TYR A 114 9.25 -2.28 -1.99
C TYR A 114 9.95 -3.37 -2.80
N ARG A 115 9.32 -3.88 -3.87
CA ARG A 115 9.95 -4.85 -4.79
C ARG A 115 11.23 -4.30 -5.41
N PHE A 116 11.21 -3.05 -5.86
CA PHE A 116 12.38 -2.41 -6.46
C PHE A 116 13.45 -2.14 -5.40
N ALA A 117 13.06 -1.68 -4.21
CA ALA A 117 13.98 -1.47 -3.10
C ALA A 117 14.63 -2.78 -2.63
N ALA A 118 13.89 -3.89 -2.63
CA ALA A 118 14.42 -5.22 -2.32
C ALA A 118 15.43 -5.70 -3.38
N ALA A 119 15.11 -5.52 -4.66
CA ALA A 119 16.00 -5.88 -5.77
C ALA A 119 17.32 -5.10 -5.72
N GLU A 120 17.28 -3.81 -5.40
CA GLU A 120 18.46 -2.97 -5.25
C GLU A 120 19.29 -3.28 -4.00
N SER A 121 18.68 -3.88 -2.99
CA SER A 121 19.33 -4.24 -1.73
C SER A 121 20.22 -5.48 -1.83
N VAL A 122 20.23 -6.17 -2.97
CA VAL A 122 20.94 -7.44 -3.14
C VAL A 122 21.79 -7.47 -4.41
N LYS A 123 22.75 -8.41 -4.47
CA LYS A 123 23.52 -8.64 -5.70
C LYS A 123 22.63 -9.13 -6.84
N LYS A 124 22.97 -8.83 -8.09
CA LYS A 124 22.17 -9.18 -9.29
C LYS A 124 21.73 -10.64 -9.35
N SER A 125 22.58 -11.58 -8.96
CA SER A 125 22.28 -13.02 -8.91
C SER A 125 21.20 -13.40 -7.87
N PHE A 126 20.96 -12.54 -6.86
CA PHE A 126 19.99 -12.77 -5.79
C PHE A 126 18.66 -12.05 -6.00
N ILE A 127 18.52 -11.22 -7.04
CA ILE A 127 17.29 -10.45 -7.31
C ILE A 127 16.05 -11.36 -7.39
N PRO A 128 16.04 -12.49 -8.13
CA PRO A 128 14.86 -13.35 -8.20
C PRO A 128 14.42 -13.86 -6.81
N LYS A 129 15.40 -14.24 -5.98
CA LYS A 129 15.12 -14.71 -4.61
C LYS A 129 14.58 -13.60 -3.72
N ALA A 130 15.11 -12.39 -3.82
CA ALA A 130 14.62 -11.23 -3.06
C ALA A 130 13.17 -10.89 -3.44
N LEU A 131 12.83 -10.92 -4.72
CA LEU A 131 11.47 -10.70 -5.19
C LEU A 131 10.51 -11.80 -4.69
N SER A 132 10.93 -13.07 -4.71
CA SER A 132 10.14 -14.17 -4.15
C SER A 132 9.87 -14.00 -2.67
N ILE A 133 10.85 -13.55 -1.87
CA ILE A 133 10.69 -13.26 -0.44
C ILE A 133 9.66 -12.14 -0.21
N ILE A 134 9.69 -11.07 -1.00
CA ILE A 134 8.71 -9.99 -0.91
C ILE A 134 7.30 -10.47 -1.29
N MET A 135 7.18 -11.33 -2.30
CA MET A 135 5.89 -11.92 -2.67
C MET A 135 5.34 -12.82 -1.57
N LEU A 136 6.19 -13.63 -0.92
CA LEU A 136 5.78 -14.42 0.25
C LEU A 136 5.31 -13.52 1.40
N ALA A 137 6.00 -12.41 1.68
CA ALA A 137 5.57 -11.43 2.68
C ALA A 137 4.17 -10.88 2.38
N THR A 138 3.82 -10.68 1.10
CA THR A 138 2.47 -10.26 0.68
C THR A 138 1.42 -11.33 1.00
N ILE A 139 1.74 -12.62 0.83
CA ILE A 139 0.84 -13.71 1.20
C ILE A 139 0.60 -13.72 2.72
N PHE A 140 1.66 -13.56 3.52
CA PHE A 140 1.51 -13.45 4.97
C PHE A 140 0.62 -12.27 5.37
N SER A 141 0.76 -11.13 4.72
CA SER A 141 -0.09 -9.96 4.92
C SER A 141 -1.56 -10.26 4.62
N ALA A 142 -1.82 -10.96 3.52
CA ALA A 142 -3.17 -11.32 3.09
C ALA A 142 -3.87 -12.27 4.09
N LEU A 143 -3.12 -13.13 4.75
CA LEU A 143 -3.64 -13.99 5.81
C LEU A 143 -3.80 -13.25 7.14
N LEU A 144 -2.81 -12.47 7.52
CA LEU A 144 -2.75 -11.79 8.81
C LEU A 144 -3.83 -10.70 8.92
N GLY A 145 -4.04 -9.94 7.87
CA GLY A 145 -4.95 -8.79 7.87
C GLY A 145 -6.39 -9.14 8.23
N PRO A 146 -7.10 -9.97 7.43
CA PRO A 146 -8.49 -10.35 7.70
C PRO A 146 -8.67 -11.04 9.04
N ASN A 147 -7.69 -11.85 9.49
CA ASN A 147 -7.75 -12.51 10.80
C ASN A 147 -7.74 -11.49 11.94
N ILE A 148 -6.81 -10.52 11.92
CA ILE A 148 -6.76 -9.46 12.94
C ILE A 148 -8.01 -8.60 12.88
N ALA A 149 -8.48 -8.25 11.70
CA ALA A 149 -9.70 -7.48 11.53
C ALA A 149 -10.92 -8.20 12.11
N ASN A 150 -11.06 -9.49 11.84
CA ASN A 150 -12.17 -10.30 12.39
C ASN A 150 -12.07 -10.48 13.91
N PHE A 151 -10.85 -10.64 14.43
CA PHE A 151 -10.64 -10.82 15.87
C PHE A 151 -11.01 -9.57 16.68
N ASN A 152 -10.80 -8.40 16.10
CA ASN A 152 -11.02 -7.11 16.76
C ASN A 152 -12.31 -6.39 16.32
N LYS A 153 -13.20 -7.06 15.57
CA LYS A 153 -14.41 -6.43 15.03
C LYS A 153 -15.36 -5.90 16.11
N ASP A 154 -15.44 -6.59 17.24
CA ASP A 154 -16.32 -6.30 18.38
C ASP A 154 -15.56 -5.62 19.54
N LEU A 155 -14.32 -5.15 19.33
CA LEU A 155 -13.48 -4.56 20.39
C LEU A 155 -14.12 -3.32 21.02
N ILE A 156 -14.97 -2.62 20.25
CA ILE A 156 -15.68 -1.44 20.73
C ILE A 156 -17.18 -1.71 20.74
N ASN A 157 -17.73 -1.75 21.94
CA ASN A 157 -19.15 -2.00 22.15
C ASN A 157 -20.00 -0.98 21.36
N GLY A 158 -20.97 -1.47 20.60
CA GLY A 158 -21.90 -0.65 19.82
C GLY A 158 -21.39 -0.20 18.45
N HIS A 159 -20.10 -0.41 18.12
CA HIS A 159 -19.54 0.02 16.84
C HIS A 159 -18.73 -1.10 16.15
N LEU A 160 -19.45 -1.89 15.36
CA LEU A 160 -18.84 -3.01 14.63
C LEU A 160 -17.75 -2.51 13.67
N PHE A 161 -16.62 -3.24 13.61
CA PHE A 161 -15.43 -2.99 12.77
C PHE A 161 -14.59 -1.74 13.10
N VAL A 162 -14.98 -0.88 14.03
CA VAL A 162 -14.11 0.23 14.46
C VAL A 162 -12.83 -0.30 15.06
N GLY A 163 -12.92 -1.33 15.92
CA GLY A 163 -11.76 -2.02 16.51
C GLY A 163 -10.85 -2.66 15.45
N SER A 164 -11.43 -3.17 14.36
CA SER A 164 -10.65 -3.71 13.23
C SER A 164 -9.77 -2.64 12.59
N TYR A 165 -10.32 -1.45 12.30
CA TYR A 165 -9.53 -0.35 11.73
C TYR A 165 -8.53 0.25 12.71
N LEU A 166 -8.86 0.32 14.00
CA LEU A 166 -7.89 0.76 15.02
C LEU A 166 -6.70 -0.20 15.13
N SER A 167 -6.95 -1.50 15.17
CA SER A 167 -5.89 -2.51 15.17
C SER A 167 -5.05 -2.44 13.89
N LEU A 168 -5.69 -2.22 12.76
CA LEU A 168 -5.03 -2.05 11.47
C LEU A 168 -4.14 -0.79 11.44
N ALA A 169 -4.57 0.31 12.08
CA ALA A 169 -3.77 1.53 12.18
C ALA A 169 -2.48 1.31 12.98
N VAL A 170 -2.56 0.54 14.07
CA VAL A 170 -1.37 0.14 14.84
C VAL A 170 -0.43 -0.70 13.97
N LEU A 171 -0.94 -1.67 13.24
CA LEU A 171 -0.13 -2.51 12.35
C LEU A 171 0.55 -1.71 11.25
N THR A 172 -0.15 -0.76 10.64
CA THR A 172 0.41 0.08 9.57
C THR A 172 1.42 1.10 10.08
N PHE A 173 1.47 1.36 11.38
CA PHE A 173 2.49 2.19 12.01
C PHE A 173 3.80 1.43 12.27
N ILE A 174 3.76 0.11 12.47
CA ILE A 174 4.95 -0.72 12.72
C ILE A 174 6.05 -0.53 11.66
N PRO A 175 5.77 -0.46 10.36
CA PRO A 175 6.77 -0.19 9.32
C PRO A 175 7.60 1.06 9.56
N VAL A 176 7.06 2.11 10.20
CA VAL A 176 7.81 3.34 10.51
C VAL A 176 9.05 3.01 11.33
N ILE A 177 8.90 2.12 12.33
CA ILE A 177 9.99 1.71 13.22
C ILE A 177 11.05 0.94 12.41
N PHE A 178 10.65 -0.08 11.63
CA PHE A 178 11.59 -0.88 10.85
C PHE A 178 12.27 -0.06 9.77
N LEU A 179 11.54 0.78 9.05
CA LEU A 179 12.07 1.63 7.97
C LEU A 179 13.03 2.72 8.49
N SER A 180 12.93 3.10 9.76
CA SER A 180 13.91 4.00 10.38
C SER A 180 15.32 3.43 10.36
N PHE A 181 15.45 2.09 10.42
CA PHE A 181 16.72 1.36 10.31
C PHE A 181 17.11 1.00 8.86
N TYR A 182 16.23 1.27 7.90
CA TYR A 182 16.54 1.07 6.50
C TYR A 182 17.57 2.08 6.04
N ASN A 183 18.67 1.57 5.48
CA ASN A 183 19.71 2.39 4.91
C ASN A 183 19.85 2.02 3.42
N PRO A 184 19.24 2.78 2.50
CA PRO A 184 19.44 2.56 1.09
C PRO A 184 20.93 2.70 0.83
N ASN A 185 21.55 1.70 0.17
CA ASN A 185 22.99 1.73 -0.16
C ASN A 185 23.29 3.08 -0.79
N ALA A 186 24.30 3.77 -0.23
CA ALA A 186 24.72 5.10 -0.65
C ALA A 186 25.42 5.14 -2.02
N GLU A 187 25.58 4.00 -2.68
CA GLU A 187 25.86 3.98 -4.10
C GLU A 187 24.51 4.11 -4.85
N PRO A 188 24.17 5.32 -5.30
CA PRO A 188 23.29 5.37 -6.44
C PRO A 188 24.00 4.53 -7.50
N VAL A 189 23.40 3.44 -7.95
CA VAL A 189 23.68 2.94 -9.30
C VAL A 189 23.68 4.20 -10.14
N SER A 190 24.90 4.62 -10.59
CA SER A 190 25.14 5.96 -11.11
C SER A 190 23.89 6.40 -11.82
N ALA A 191 23.26 7.43 -11.31
CA ALA A 191 22.28 8.15 -12.08
C ALA A 191 23.08 8.71 -13.28
N LYS A 192 23.38 7.84 -14.25
CA LYS A 192 23.44 8.26 -15.62
C LYS A 192 22.19 9.07 -15.73
N GLU A 193 22.33 10.35 -15.98
CA GLU A 193 21.24 11.25 -16.31
C GLU A 193 20.28 10.47 -17.18
N TYR A 194 19.32 9.84 -16.54
CA TYR A 194 18.24 9.22 -17.22
C TYR A 194 17.40 10.42 -17.63
N ASN A 195 17.76 11.01 -18.77
CA ASN A 195 16.86 11.82 -19.52
C ASN A 195 15.66 10.92 -19.79
N GLY A 196 14.69 11.00 -18.88
CA GLY A 196 13.49 10.16 -18.93
C GLY A 196 12.89 10.33 -20.31
N ARG A 197 12.68 9.21 -21.02
CA ARG A 197 12.00 9.24 -22.30
C ARG A 197 10.69 9.97 -22.12
N SER A 198 10.37 10.86 -23.06
CA SER A 198 9.09 11.57 -23.08
C SER A 198 7.94 10.57 -22.98
N TYR A 199 6.90 10.89 -22.22
CA TYR A 199 5.69 10.06 -22.14
C TYR A 199 5.15 9.71 -23.52
N PHE A 200 5.29 10.62 -24.48
CA PHE A 200 4.87 10.41 -25.87
C PHE A 200 5.70 9.33 -26.57
N GLU A 201 7.01 9.28 -26.34
CA GLU A 201 7.88 8.22 -26.86
C GLU A 201 7.57 6.84 -26.25
N LEU A 202 7.16 6.79 -24.97
CA LEU A 202 6.78 5.54 -24.32
C LEU A 202 5.47 5.00 -24.89
N ILE A 203 4.45 5.85 -25.04
CA ILE A 203 3.15 5.46 -25.59
C ILE A 203 3.27 5.04 -27.07
N SER A 204 4.21 5.61 -27.83
CA SER A 204 4.45 5.26 -29.23
C SER A 204 5.15 3.90 -29.42
N GLN A 205 5.63 3.25 -28.35
CA GLN A 205 6.31 1.96 -28.47
C GLN A 205 5.30 0.81 -28.54
N PRO A 206 5.28 0.00 -29.63
CA PRO A 206 4.34 -1.13 -29.74
C PRO A 206 4.47 -2.15 -28.61
N ARG A 207 5.69 -2.39 -28.12
CA ARG A 207 5.96 -3.30 -26.98
C ARG A 207 5.37 -2.78 -25.67
N PHE A 208 5.36 -1.46 -25.47
CA PHE A 208 4.74 -0.85 -24.28
C PHE A 208 3.22 -0.99 -24.35
N LEU A 209 2.61 -0.72 -25.50
CA LEU A 209 1.18 -0.90 -25.72
C LEU A 209 0.74 -2.36 -25.54
N GLN A 210 1.52 -3.31 -26.07
CA GLN A 210 1.28 -4.74 -25.84
C GLN A 210 1.33 -5.11 -24.35
N ALA A 211 2.34 -4.61 -23.61
CA ALA A 211 2.45 -4.87 -22.18
C ALA A 211 1.28 -4.26 -21.38
N VAL A 212 0.85 -3.05 -21.71
CA VAL A 212 -0.28 -2.40 -21.05
C VAL A 212 -1.60 -3.10 -21.38
N THR A 213 -1.83 -3.47 -22.62
CA THR A 213 -3.05 -4.20 -23.01
C THR A 213 -3.10 -5.59 -22.39
N SER A 214 -1.98 -6.32 -22.39
CA SER A 214 -1.93 -7.66 -21.74
C SER A 214 -2.05 -7.61 -20.20
N ALA A 215 -1.79 -6.48 -19.57
CA ALA A 215 -1.99 -6.28 -18.14
C ALA A 215 -3.41 -5.83 -17.79
N ALA A 216 -4.19 -5.36 -18.75
CA ALA A 216 -5.56 -4.88 -18.58
C ALA A 216 -6.60 -5.99 -18.79
N PHE A 217 -6.22 -7.12 -19.42
CA PHE A 217 -7.00 -8.34 -19.62
C PHE A 217 -6.42 -9.49 -18.80
#